data_e6a12c87cbb0759303248782be13631c
#
_entry.id   e6a12c87cbb0759303248782be13631c
#
_cell.length_a   1.000
_cell.length_b   1.000
_cell.length_c   1.000
_cell.angle_alpha   90.00
_cell.angle_beta   90.00
_cell.angle_gamma   90.00
#
_symmetry.space_group_name_H-M   'P 1'
#
loop_
_entity.id
_entity.type
_entity.pdbx_description
1 polymer ?
#
loop_
_entity_poly.entity_id
_entity_poly.type
_entity_poly.pdbx_seq_one_letter_code
_entity_poly.pdbx_strand_id
1 'polypeptide(L)'
;AEEIAGASGGDIFRVQDAPSDLSAYEVVALGYWLRRGGPDDLMKAYLPKVTNACTVLFQTHGTDVGSEHAVTSFARAAYLLGANCEILGTFSTQGKLSPALIARRKKSDPDDTHNSPEAQERWVRAANHPNEEDRAAARTFVDKMEHKLDLLEKFRRAQEEKKNARG
;
A
#
# COMPACT_ATOMS: atom_id res chain seq x y z
N ALA A 1 5.69 5.07 -4.47
CA ALA A 1 4.61 5.69 -5.28
C ALA A 1 5.09 5.93 -6.71
N GLU A 2 6.18 6.67 -6.92
CA GLU A 2 6.71 7.02 -8.26
C GLU A 2 6.95 5.81 -9.16
N GLU A 3 7.55 4.74 -8.64
CA GLU A 3 7.77 3.49 -9.41
C GLU A 3 6.44 2.81 -9.82
N ILE A 4 5.44 2.86 -8.96
CA ILE A 4 4.12 2.29 -9.26
C ILE A 4 3.42 3.14 -10.34
N ALA A 5 3.37 4.45 -10.17
CA ALA A 5 2.77 5.34 -11.16
C ALA A 5 3.51 5.30 -12.51
N GLY A 6 4.86 5.30 -12.48
CA GLY A 6 5.66 5.21 -13.70
C GLY A 6 5.48 3.91 -14.46
N ALA A 7 5.34 2.77 -13.75
CA ALA A 7 5.12 1.47 -14.38
C ALA A 7 3.70 1.34 -14.97
N SER A 8 2.68 1.87 -14.29
CA SER A 8 1.28 1.81 -14.76
C SER A 8 0.90 2.94 -15.73
N GLY A 9 1.76 3.94 -15.94
CA GLY A 9 1.40 5.14 -16.69
C GLY A 9 0.32 6.00 -16.01
N GLY A 10 0.08 5.78 -14.73
CA GLY A 10 -0.97 6.43 -13.96
C GLY A 10 -0.56 7.80 -13.39
N ASP A 11 -1.56 8.60 -13.07
CA ASP A 11 -1.37 9.87 -12.36
C ASP A 11 -0.92 9.63 -10.91
N ILE A 12 -0.13 10.55 -10.39
CA ILE A 12 0.32 10.52 -9.00
C ILE A 12 -0.07 11.81 -8.26
N PHE A 13 -0.69 11.65 -7.11
CA PHE A 13 -1.11 12.74 -6.24
C PHE A 13 -0.60 12.54 -4.82
N ARG A 14 -0.33 13.63 -4.12
CA ARG A 14 -0.33 13.59 -2.66
C ARG A 14 -1.78 13.45 -2.19
N VAL A 15 -2.00 12.77 -1.07
CA VAL A 15 -3.36 12.53 -0.57
C VAL A 15 -4.15 13.84 -0.33
N GLN A 16 -3.45 14.93 0.01
CA GLN A 16 -4.08 16.25 0.21
C GLN A 16 -4.54 16.90 -1.10
N ASP A 17 -3.89 16.55 -2.22
CA ASP A 17 -4.09 17.14 -3.55
C ASP A 17 -4.87 16.18 -4.46
N ALA A 18 -5.25 15.01 -3.93
CA ALA A 18 -5.99 14.00 -4.69
C ALA A 18 -7.40 14.49 -5.06
N PRO A 19 -7.89 14.19 -6.28
CA PRO A 19 -9.25 14.54 -6.67
C PRO A 19 -10.28 13.98 -5.70
N SER A 20 -11.36 14.73 -5.47
CA SER A 20 -12.48 14.24 -4.67
C SER A 20 -13.33 13.20 -5.41
N ASP A 21 -13.33 13.26 -6.74
CA ASP A 21 -13.96 12.28 -7.62
C ASP A 21 -12.88 11.46 -8.33
N LEU A 22 -12.88 10.16 -8.06
CA LEU A 22 -11.96 9.18 -8.64
C LEU A 22 -12.64 8.26 -9.67
N SER A 23 -13.88 8.56 -10.08
CA SER A 23 -14.68 7.72 -10.98
C SER A 23 -14.05 7.54 -12.37
N ALA A 24 -13.18 8.48 -12.79
CA ALA A 24 -12.45 8.40 -14.04
C ALA A 24 -11.32 7.34 -14.03
N TYR A 25 -10.92 6.86 -12.85
CA TYR A 25 -9.84 5.89 -12.71
C TYR A 25 -10.41 4.48 -12.52
N GLU A 26 -9.97 3.58 -13.37
CA GLU A 26 -10.34 2.17 -13.29
C GLU A 26 -9.77 1.50 -12.04
N VAL A 27 -8.53 1.81 -11.70
CA VAL A 27 -7.83 1.33 -10.51
C VAL A 27 -7.27 2.50 -9.72
N VAL A 28 -7.44 2.48 -8.41
CA VAL A 28 -6.85 3.46 -7.50
C VAL A 28 -5.80 2.80 -6.60
N ALA A 29 -4.55 3.23 -6.73
CA ALA A 29 -3.45 2.75 -5.91
C ALA A 29 -3.25 3.68 -4.69
N LEU A 30 -3.45 3.16 -3.49
CA LEU A 30 -3.44 3.88 -2.23
C LEU A 30 -2.17 3.60 -1.44
N GLY A 31 -1.29 4.58 -1.38
CA GLY A 31 0.03 4.47 -0.77
C GLY A 31 0.14 5.19 0.56
N TYR A 32 0.68 4.52 1.57
CA TYR A 32 0.85 5.08 2.91
C TYR A 32 2.12 4.57 3.61
N TRP A 33 2.50 5.24 4.68
CA TRP A 33 3.51 4.73 5.59
C TRP A 33 2.86 4.17 6.85
N LEU A 34 3.39 3.05 7.31
CA LEU A 34 2.87 2.37 8.48
C LEU A 34 3.12 3.18 9.74
N ARG A 35 2.05 3.52 10.45
CA ARG A 35 2.08 4.23 11.72
C ARG A 35 1.17 3.57 12.74
N ARG A 36 1.73 3.17 13.88
CA ARG A 36 0.98 2.52 14.97
C ARG A 36 0.13 1.33 14.51
N GLY A 37 0.72 0.52 13.62
CA GLY A 37 0.08 -0.71 13.12
C GLY A 37 -0.99 -0.51 12.06
N GLY A 38 -1.09 0.67 11.45
CA GLY A 38 -2.06 0.96 10.39
C GLY A 38 -1.56 2.06 9.45
N PRO A 39 -2.39 2.55 8.53
CA PRO A 39 -2.10 3.70 7.71
C PRO A 39 -1.83 4.95 8.56
N ASP A 40 -1.06 5.89 8.00
CA ASP A 40 -0.91 7.21 8.61
C ASP A 40 -2.23 7.99 8.68
N ASP A 41 -2.26 9.06 9.46
CA ASP A 41 -3.50 9.77 9.78
C ASP A 41 -4.16 10.43 8.55
N LEU A 42 -3.36 10.86 7.55
CA LEU A 42 -3.88 11.45 6.31
C LEU A 42 -4.59 10.39 5.48
N MET A 43 -3.92 9.24 5.30
CA MET A 43 -4.52 8.13 4.56
C MET A 43 -5.74 7.55 5.30
N LYS A 44 -5.73 7.44 6.63
CA LYS A 44 -6.92 7.02 7.40
C LYS A 44 -8.14 7.90 7.14
N ALA A 45 -7.94 9.21 7.01
CA ALA A 45 -9.03 10.14 6.72
C ALA A 45 -9.49 10.09 5.26
N TYR A 46 -8.65 9.59 4.36
CA TYR A 46 -8.93 9.52 2.93
C TYR A 46 -9.60 8.20 2.51
N LEU A 47 -9.17 7.07 3.05
CA LEU A 47 -9.64 5.73 2.69
C LEU A 47 -11.18 5.59 2.64
N PRO A 48 -11.96 6.13 3.60
CA PRO A 48 -13.43 6.02 3.54
C PRO A 48 -14.10 6.73 2.36
N LYS A 49 -13.37 7.64 1.71
CA LYS A 49 -13.88 8.40 0.55
C LYS A 49 -13.67 7.67 -0.77
N VAL A 50 -12.83 6.63 -0.78
CA VAL A 50 -12.54 5.84 -1.98
C VAL A 50 -13.65 4.83 -2.18
N THR A 51 -14.31 4.89 -3.34
CA THR A 51 -15.45 4.03 -3.70
C THR A 51 -15.22 3.29 -5.02
N ASN A 52 -13.98 3.34 -5.56
CA ASN A 52 -13.63 2.64 -6.79
C ASN A 52 -13.70 1.13 -6.61
N ALA A 53 -14.25 0.44 -7.60
CA ALA A 53 -14.39 -1.01 -7.54
C ALA A 53 -13.04 -1.73 -7.40
N CYS A 54 -11.99 -1.24 -8.09
CA CYS A 54 -10.67 -1.84 -8.04
C CYS A 54 -9.68 -0.93 -7.32
N THR A 55 -9.06 -1.45 -6.26
CA THR A 55 -8.06 -0.75 -5.47
C THR A 55 -6.80 -1.58 -5.27
N VAL A 56 -5.68 -0.91 -5.11
CA VAL A 56 -4.39 -1.50 -4.73
C VAL A 56 -3.89 -0.79 -3.47
N LEU A 57 -3.42 -1.54 -2.49
CA LEU A 57 -2.82 -0.97 -1.29
C LEU A 57 -1.32 -1.18 -1.30
N PHE A 58 -0.54 -0.13 -1.05
CA PHE A 58 0.90 -0.28 -0.86
C PHE A 58 1.41 0.52 0.32
N GLN A 59 2.44 0.01 0.99
CA GLN A 59 2.97 0.66 2.19
C GLN A 59 4.48 0.62 2.26
N THR A 60 5.04 1.61 2.97
CA THR A 60 6.41 1.60 3.44
C THR A 60 6.46 1.53 4.96
N HIS A 61 7.42 0.81 5.53
CA HIS A 61 7.54 0.65 6.98
C HIS A 61 8.99 0.36 7.41
N GLY A 62 9.27 0.61 8.67
CA GLY A 62 10.60 0.33 9.26
C GLY A 62 10.72 -1.04 9.93
N THR A 63 9.73 -1.93 9.77
CA THR A 63 9.77 -3.31 10.24
C THR A 63 10.21 -4.26 9.13
N ASP A 64 10.30 -5.55 9.39
CA ASP A 64 10.63 -6.52 8.36
C ASP A 64 9.44 -6.76 7.42
N VAL A 65 9.72 -6.97 6.13
CA VAL A 65 8.69 -7.27 5.12
C VAL A 65 8.03 -8.60 5.49
N GLY A 66 6.70 -8.66 5.39
CA GLY A 66 5.92 -9.85 5.76
C GLY A 66 5.75 -10.07 7.26
N SER A 67 6.26 -9.18 8.13
CA SER A 67 5.98 -9.26 9.56
C SER A 67 4.48 -9.13 9.83
N GLU A 68 4.00 -9.73 10.93
CA GLU A 68 2.60 -9.62 11.37
C GLU A 68 2.13 -8.16 11.44
N HIS A 69 3.02 -7.28 11.91
CA HIS A 69 2.74 -5.85 11.99
C HIS A 69 2.48 -5.20 10.63
N ALA A 70 3.26 -5.56 9.60
CA ALA A 70 3.08 -5.08 8.25
C ALA A 70 1.80 -5.65 7.60
N VAL A 71 1.52 -6.94 7.80
CA VAL A 71 0.32 -7.61 7.26
C VAL A 71 -0.95 -7.06 7.91
N THR A 72 -0.98 -6.92 9.23
CA THR A 72 -2.13 -6.36 9.97
C THR A 72 -2.46 -4.94 9.53
N SER A 73 -1.46 -4.15 9.13
CA SER A 73 -1.68 -2.80 8.61
C SER A 73 -2.55 -2.79 7.35
N PHE A 74 -2.39 -3.76 6.44
CA PHE A 74 -3.25 -3.89 5.27
C PHE A 74 -4.69 -4.24 5.64
N ALA A 75 -4.90 -5.13 6.61
CA ALA A 75 -6.25 -5.44 7.08
C ALA A 75 -6.96 -4.21 7.66
N ARG A 76 -6.21 -3.38 8.40
CA ARG A 76 -6.74 -2.11 8.94
C ARG A 76 -7.02 -1.09 7.85
N ALA A 77 -6.20 -1.01 6.81
CA ALA A 77 -6.47 -0.16 5.66
C ALA A 77 -7.70 -0.63 4.89
N ALA A 78 -7.80 -1.93 4.65
CA ALA A 78 -8.95 -2.54 3.97
C ALA A 78 -10.27 -2.29 4.71
N TYR A 79 -10.25 -2.37 6.05
CA TYR A 79 -11.44 -2.09 6.88
C TYR A 79 -11.94 -0.65 6.75
N LEU A 80 -11.03 0.29 6.45
CA LEU A 80 -11.35 1.71 6.31
C LEU A 80 -11.80 2.11 4.90
N LEU A 81 -11.62 1.25 3.90
CA LEU A 81 -12.06 1.55 2.53
C LEU A 81 -13.57 1.77 2.46
N GLY A 82 -13.97 2.64 1.54
CA GLY A 82 -15.38 2.84 1.22
C GLY A 82 -16.05 1.57 0.69
N ALA A 83 -17.36 1.61 0.64
CA ALA A 83 -18.16 0.46 0.20
C ALA A 83 -17.82 0.06 -1.25
N ASN A 84 -17.91 -1.25 -1.52
CA ASN A 84 -17.72 -1.86 -2.83
C ASN A 84 -16.28 -1.83 -3.40
N CYS A 85 -15.28 -1.48 -2.60
CA CYS A 85 -13.88 -1.60 -3.02
C CYS A 85 -13.42 -3.05 -3.02
N GLU A 86 -12.89 -3.51 -4.15
CA GLU A 86 -12.18 -4.78 -4.28
C GLU A 86 -10.68 -4.54 -4.27
N ILE A 87 -9.96 -5.18 -3.37
CA ILE A 87 -8.51 -5.05 -3.30
C ILE A 87 -7.87 -6.05 -4.27
N LEU A 88 -7.32 -5.55 -5.37
CA LEU A 88 -6.62 -6.35 -6.37
C LEU A 88 -5.33 -6.94 -5.83
N GLY A 89 -4.63 -6.21 -4.99
CA GLY A 89 -3.38 -6.67 -4.40
C GLY A 89 -2.80 -5.70 -3.38
N THR A 90 -1.78 -6.19 -2.70
CA THR A 90 -1.04 -5.42 -1.70
C THR A 90 0.45 -5.52 -1.94
N PHE A 91 1.17 -4.42 -1.73
CA PHE A 91 2.63 -4.37 -1.84
C PHE A 91 3.24 -3.67 -0.63
N SER A 92 4.31 -4.21 -0.08
CA SER A 92 5.03 -3.56 1.01
C SER A 92 6.53 -3.64 0.83
N THR A 93 7.23 -2.59 1.24
CA THR A 93 8.67 -2.55 1.29
C THR A 93 9.15 -1.84 2.55
N GLN A 94 10.37 -2.13 2.96
CA GLN A 94 11.01 -1.35 4.01
C GLN A 94 11.24 0.08 3.53
N GLY A 95 11.29 1.01 4.49
CA GLY A 95 11.60 2.40 4.26
C GLY A 95 12.45 2.95 5.40
N LYS A 96 13.30 3.90 5.08
CA LYS A 96 14.17 4.56 6.03
C LYS A 96 13.36 5.25 7.11
N LEU A 97 13.71 4.98 8.38
CA LEU A 97 13.16 5.71 9.51
C LEU A 97 13.72 7.14 9.56
N SER A 98 12.87 8.10 9.93
CA SER A 98 13.35 9.48 10.10
C SER A 98 14.39 9.57 11.22
N PRO A 99 15.44 10.39 11.04
CA PRO A 99 16.44 10.62 12.08
C PRO A 99 15.83 11.07 13.42
N ALA A 100 14.78 11.88 13.37
CA ALA A 100 14.07 12.35 14.56
C ALA A 100 13.38 11.20 15.32
N LEU A 101 12.79 10.24 14.60
CA LEU A 101 12.20 9.06 15.21
C LEU A 101 13.25 8.17 15.85
N ILE A 102 14.38 7.94 15.19
CA ILE A 102 15.51 7.17 15.73
C ILE A 102 16.06 7.85 16.99
N ALA A 103 16.29 9.17 16.93
CA ALA A 103 16.78 9.93 18.09
C ALA A 103 15.83 9.86 19.31
N ARG A 104 14.52 9.89 19.05
CA ARG A 104 13.51 9.73 20.09
C ARG A 104 13.54 8.32 20.69
N ARG A 105 13.61 7.27 19.86
CA ARG A 105 13.65 5.88 20.31
C ARG A 105 14.91 5.58 21.15
N LYS A 106 16.07 6.10 20.74
CA LYS A 106 17.31 5.96 21.50
C LYS A 106 17.29 6.62 22.89
N LYS A 107 16.35 7.54 23.14
CA LYS A 107 16.13 8.15 24.44
C LYS A 107 15.07 7.43 25.28
N SER A 108 14.36 6.47 24.73
CA SER A 108 13.43 5.63 25.49
C SER A 108 14.20 4.60 26.33
N ASP A 109 13.48 3.96 27.24
CA ASP A 109 14.02 2.92 28.11
C ASP A 109 14.78 1.87 27.27
N PRO A 110 15.97 1.43 27.67
CA PRO A 110 16.67 0.31 27.02
C PRO A 110 15.84 -0.97 26.92
N ASP A 111 14.90 -1.19 27.85
CA ASP A 111 13.99 -2.33 27.85
C ASP A 111 12.79 -2.13 26.92
N ASP A 112 12.63 -0.95 26.29
CA ASP A 112 11.62 -0.73 25.26
C ASP A 112 11.96 -1.56 24.03
N THR A 113 11.06 -2.44 23.63
CA THR A 113 11.18 -3.30 22.42
C THR A 113 11.49 -2.51 21.14
N HIS A 114 11.15 -1.21 21.13
CA HIS A 114 11.50 -0.31 20.02
C HIS A 114 12.93 0.23 20.07
N ASN A 115 13.67 -0.03 21.15
CA ASN A 115 15.06 0.39 21.35
C ASN A 115 16.01 -0.79 21.59
N SER A 116 15.51 -2.03 21.49
CA SER A 116 16.33 -3.24 21.65
C SER A 116 17.45 -3.30 20.59
N PRO A 117 18.52 -4.10 20.83
CA PRO A 117 19.58 -4.32 19.84
C PRO A 117 19.04 -4.76 18.49
N GLU A 118 18.06 -5.67 18.46
CA GLU A 118 17.43 -6.15 17.23
C GLU A 118 16.66 -5.04 16.50
N ALA A 119 16.02 -4.15 17.26
CA ALA A 119 15.36 -2.98 16.68
C ALA A 119 16.37 -2.03 16.04
N GLN A 120 17.52 -1.81 16.68
CA GLN A 120 18.59 -0.96 16.16
C GLN A 120 19.22 -1.55 14.88
N GLU A 121 19.51 -2.85 14.86
CA GLU A 121 19.96 -3.55 13.66
C GLU A 121 18.94 -3.40 12.50
N ARG A 122 17.66 -3.54 12.79
CA ARG A 122 16.58 -3.34 11.83
C ARG A 122 16.57 -1.92 11.26
N TRP A 123 16.85 -0.90 12.07
CA TRP A 123 16.96 0.48 11.57
C TRP A 123 18.14 0.66 10.60
N VAL A 124 19.27 -0.03 10.87
CA VAL A 124 20.44 -0.01 9.99
C VAL A 124 20.10 -0.65 8.65
N ARG A 125 19.44 -1.82 8.66
CA ARG A 125 18.98 -2.45 7.41
C ARG A 125 18.00 -1.54 6.66
N ALA A 126 17.00 -1.02 7.34
CA ALA A 126 15.98 -0.15 6.76
C ALA A 126 16.55 1.18 6.20
N ALA A 127 17.75 1.61 6.62
CA ALA A 127 18.36 2.83 6.12
C ALA A 127 18.70 2.77 4.63
N ASN A 128 18.87 1.57 4.08
CA ASN A 128 19.17 1.34 2.67
C ASN A 128 17.92 1.08 1.81
N HIS A 129 16.72 1.19 2.40
CA HIS A 129 15.45 0.99 1.71
C HIS A 129 14.62 2.30 1.59
N PRO A 130 13.83 2.44 0.52
CA PRO A 130 13.78 1.53 -0.62
C PRO A 130 15.04 1.64 -1.49
N ASN A 131 15.54 0.50 -1.99
CA ASN A 131 16.66 0.38 -2.91
C ASN A 131 16.19 -0.04 -4.33
N GLU A 132 17.11 -0.39 -5.23
CA GLU A 132 16.74 -0.76 -6.60
C GLU A 132 15.99 -2.11 -6.66
N GLU A 133 16.26 -3.04 -5.75
CA GLU A 133 15.50 -4.29 -5.67
C GLU A 133 14.04 -4.04 -5.28
N ASP A 134 13.80 -3.13 -4.33
CA ASP A 134 12.45 -2.71 -3.94
C ASP A 134 11.70 -2.04 -5.09
N ARG A 135 12.41 -1.24 -5.89
CA ARG A 135 11.85 -0.59 -7.08
C ARG A 135 11.49 -1.61 -8.15
N ALA A 136 12.39 -2.55 -8.42
CA ALA A 136 12.13 -3.65 -9.35
C ALA A 136 10.94 -4.51 -8.90
N ALA A 137 10.85 -4.81 -7.59
CA ALA A 137 9.71 -5.52 -7.02
C ALA A 137 8.40 -4.74 -7.17
N ALA A 138 8.44 -3.40 -7.02
CA ALA A 138 7.27 -2.54 -7.25
C ALA A 138 6.80 -2.57 -8.71
N ARG A 139 7.72 -2.53 -9.68
CA ARG A 139 7.38 -2.66 -11.11
C ARG A 139 6.75 -4.04 -11.41
N THR A 140 7.39 -5.11 -10.95
CA THR A 140 6.85 -6.48 -11.08
C THR A 140 5.47 -6.63 -10.43
N PHE A 141 5.23 -5.91 -9.34
CA PHE A 141 3.93 -5.91 -8.70
C PHE A 141 2.87 -5.25 -9.61
N VAL A 142 3.20 -4.14 -10.28
CA VAL A 142 2.28 -3.49 -11.25
C VAL A 142 1.93 -4.46 -12.38
N ASP A 143 2.91 -5.09 -13.01
CA ASP A 143 2.69 -6.07 -14.08
C ASP A 143 1.70 -7.19 -13.66
N LYS A 144 1.85 -7.68 -12.41
CA LYS A 144 0.92 -8.68 -11.85
C LYS A 144 -0.49 -8.14 -11.64
N MET A 145 -0.62 -6.86 -11.25
CA MET A 145 -1.95 -6.24 -11.04
C MET A 145 -2.65 -5.98 -12.36
N GLU A 146 -1.95 -5.53 -13.38
CA GLU A 146 -2.47 -5.37 -14.74
C GLU A 146 -2.97 -6.71 -15.30
N HIS A 147 -2.14 -7.76 -15.19
CA HIS A 147 -2.57 -9.11 -15.61
C HIS A 147 -3.82 -9.60 -14.86
N LYS A 148 -3.89 -9.34 -13.55
CA LYS A 148 -5.06 -9.70 -12.74
C LYS A 148 -6.30 -8.92 -13.16
N LEU A 149 -6.15 -7.64 -13.47
CA LEU A 149 -7.24 -6.79 -13.96
C LEU A 149 -7.80 -7.33 -15.28
N ASP A 150 -6.94 -7.65 -16.26
CA ASP A 150 -7.32 -8.27 -17.52
C ASP A 150 -8.13 -9.56 -17.34
N LEU A 151 -7.71 -10.40 -16.39
CA LEU A 151 -8.43 -11.64 -16.07
C LEU A 151 -9.81 -11.37 -15.48
N LEU A 152 -9.92 -10.40 -14.58
CA LEU A 152 -11.20 -10.00 -13.99
C LEU A 152 -12.16 -9.44 -15.03
N GLU A 153 -11.68 -8.61 -15.94
CA GLU A 153 -12.50 -8.09 -17.04
C GLU A 153 -13.03 -9.20 -17.95
N LYS A 154 -12.15 -10.12 -18.38
CA LYS A 154 -12.55 -11.28 -19.17
C LYS A 154 -13.61 -12.12 -18.46
N PHE A 155 -13.45 -12.32 -17.17
CA PHE A 155 -14.40 -13.03 -16.33
C PHE A 155 -15.76 -12.30 -16.27
N ARG A 156 -15.77 -10.99 -16.02
CA ARG A 156 -16.98 -10.16 -15.97
C ARG A 156 -17.74 -10.21 -17.31
N ARG A 157 -17.04 -10.03 -18.44
CA ARG A 157 -17.64 -10.12 -19.79
C ARG A 157 -18.29 -11.50 -20.03
N ALA A 158 -17.58 -12.57 -19.71
CA ALA A 158 -18.12 -13.94 -19.86
C ALA A 158 -19.35 -14.20 -18.96
N GLN A 159 -19.44 -13.57 -17.80
CA GLN A 159 -20.61 -13.64 -16.93
C GLN A 159 -21.82 -12.88 -17.52
N GLU A 160 -21.59 -11.70 -18.08
CA GLU A 160 -22.62 -10.88 -18.73
C GLU A 160 -23.20 -11.58 -19.95
N GLU A 161 -22.34 -12.16 -20.80
CA GLU A 161 -22.76 -12.95 -21.96
C GLU A 161 -23.65 -14.14 -21.56
N LYS A 162 -23.25 -14.87 -20.50
CA LYS A 162 -24.06 -15.99 -19.97
C LYS A 162 -25.41 -15.54 -19.42
N LYS A 163 -25.46 -14.37 -18.79
CA LYS A 163 -26.70 -13.80 -18.27
C LYS A 163 -27.64 -13.42 -19.41
N ASN A 164 -27.12 -12.76 -20.44
CA ASN A 164 -27.88 -12.34 -21.61
C ASN A 164 -28.38 -13.52 -22.47
N ALA A 165 -27.66 -14.64 -22.50
CA ALA A 165 -28.07 -15.86 -23.22
C ALA A 165 -29.18 -16.66 -22.50
N ARG A 166 -29.50 -16.35 -21.23
CA ARG A 166 -30.49 -17.05 -20.41
C ARG A 166 -31.79 -16.24 -20.20
N GLY A 167 -31.83 -14.98 -20.64
CA GLY A 167 -32.99 -14.12 -20.59
C GLY A 167 -33.64 -14.01 -21.94
#